data_5a35c0a43a94ee90c1a2ebbf938bdafc
#
_entry.id   5a35c0a43a94ee90c1a2ebbf938bdafc
#
_cell.length_a   1.000
_cell.length_b   1.000
_cell.length_c   1.000
_cell.angle_alpha   90.00
_cell.angle_beta   90.00
_cell.angle_gamma   90.00
#
_symmetry.space_group_name_H-M   'P 1'
#
loop_
_entity.id
_entity.type
_entity.pdbx_description
1 polymer ?
#
loop_
_entity_poly.entity_id
_entity_poly.type
_entity_poly.pdbx_seq_one_letter_code
_entity_poly.pdbx_strand_id
1 'polypeptide(L)'
;MTEEKIIIGEGTEFPLKGILTLPENLEKPVPAVVFVHGSGSSNMDEKVMKLTPFKDLAKGLAEHGIASVRYDKRSFAHGRKMLKKGDLTVKEEVIEDAVLASDLLKNDSRIDPERVFIIGHSMGAMLAPRIDAEGGNFKGLVLLAGTLDTLEKVLFRQLSEMKNGKSKIMSWVASAQEKKFKKSFENLYELSDEEAKKIPYAGGVNLYYFKEMGGHRAADYLEKKEKPVLIMQGTKDLQVNVERDFGGYKRAFGEKDNFSFRLYEGLNHCFVPALYDDISKATKEFLKERHIGENVISDIAGWILKNC
;
A
#
# COMPACT_ATOMS: atom_id res chain seq x y z
N MET A 1 20.73 -5.84 -13.69
CA MET A 1 20.08 -6.20 -12.42
C MET A 1 19.96 -7.71 -12.30
N THR A 2 19.93 -8.25 -11.06
CA THR A 2 19.69 -9.66 -10.73
C THR A 2 18.42 -9.81 -9.91
N GLU A 3 17.69 -10.90 -10.09
CA GLU A 3 16.52 -11.25 -9.30
C GLU A 3 16.76 -12.60 -8.61
N GLU A 4 16.65 -12.63 -7.28
CA GLU A 4 16.85 -13.81 -6.45
C GLU A 4 15.54 -14.19 -5.75
N LYS A 5 15.19 -15.48 -5.79
CA LYS A 5 14.04 -15.99 -5.04
C LYS A 5 14.39 -16.07 -3.57
N ILE A 6 13.53 -15.53 -2.73
CA ILE A 6 13.68 -15.51 -1.28
C ILE A 6 12.41 -15.99 -0.58
N ILE A 7 12.53 -16.26 0.71
CA ILE A 7 11.38 -16.56 1.59
C ILE A 7 11.38 -15.54 2.73
N ILE A 8 10.32 -14.78 2.84
CA ILE A 8 10.07 -13.91 4.00
C ILE A 8 9.47 -14.77 5.12
N GLY A 9 10.00 -14.63 6.34
CA GLY A 9 9.53 -15.38 7.49
C GLY A 9 9.77 -16.89 7.39
N GLU A 10 10.93 -17.31 6.85
CA GLU A 10 11.32 -18.71 6.82
C GLU A 10 11.29 -19.31 8.23
N GLY A 11 10.67 -20.50 8.36
CA GLY A 11 10.48 -21.16 9.67
C GLY A 11 9.29 -20.66 10.48
N THR A 12 8.59 -19.60 10.05
CA THR A 12 7.34 -19.15 10.68
C THR A 12 6.13 -19.96 10.20
N GLU A 13 4.97 -19.70 10.79
CA GLU A 13 3.70 -20.35 10.38
C GLU A 13 3.28 -19.95 8.95
N PHE A 14 3.68 -18.79 8.46
CA PHE A 14 3.26 -18.20 7.18
C PHE A 14 4.45 -17.73 6.34
N PRO A 15 5.33 -18.63 5.87
CA PRO A 15 6.44 -18.23 5.01
C PRO A 15 5.92 -17.74 3.65
N LEU A 16 6.47 -16.63 3.16
CA LEU A 16 6.04 -15.97 1.93
C LEU A 16 7.13 -16.02 0.87
N LYS A 17 6.76 -16.41 -0.34
CA LYS A 17 7.63 -16.29 -1.50
C LYS A 17 7.84 -14.83 -1.85
N GLY A 18 9.08 -14.47 -2.16
CA GLY A 18 9.44 -13.13 -2.60
C GLY A 18 10.58 -13.15 -3.60
N ILE A 19 10.91 -11.95 -4.07
CA ILE A 19 12.05 -11.69 -4.94
C ILE A 19 12.83 -10.51 -4.36
N LEU A 20 14.14 -10.75 -4.17
CA LEU A 20 15.12 -9.71 -3.95
C LEU A 20 15.65 -9.28 -5.33
N THR A 21 15.44 -8.02 -5.68
CA THR A 21 15.97 -7.42 -6.90
C THR A 21 17.18 -6.57 -6.51
N LEU A 22 18.31 -6.82 -7.15
CA LEU A 22 19.60 -6.17 -6.89
C LEU A 22 20.07 -5.40 -8.13
N PRO A 23 20.71 -4.23 -7.96
CA PRO A 23 21.44 -3.55 -9.02
C PRO A 23 22.56 -4.44 -9.61
N GLU A 24 23.01 -4.12 -10.83
CA GLU A 24 24.24 -4.65 -11.36
C GLU A 24 25.46 -4.00 -10.66
N ASN A 25 26.58 -4.72 -10.61
CA ASN A 25 27.88 -4.19 -10.16
C ASN A 25 27.84 -3.61 -8.73
N LEU A 26 27.56 -4.46 -7.75
CA LEU A 26 27.59 -4.11 -6.33
C LEU A 26 29.03 -4.01 -5.82
N GLU A 27 29.65 -2.83 -5.90
CA GLU A 27 30.99 -2.56 -5.33
C GLU A 27 30.93 -2.27 -3.82
N LYS A 28 29.79 -1.85 -3.32
CA LYS A 28 29.53 -1.53 -1.90
C LYS A 28 28.08 -1.79 -1.55
N PRO A 29 27.72 -1.90 -0.27
CA PRO A 29 26.32 -2.01 0.15
C PRO A 29 25.45 -0.85 -0.38
N VAL A 30 24.28 -1.19 -0.91
CA VAL A 30 23.35 -0.25 -1.56
C VAL A 30 22.13 0.03 -0.70
N PRO A 31 21.42 1.16 -0.90
CA PRO A 31 20.12 1.37 -0.31
C PRO A 31 19.10 0.34 -0.84
N ALA A 32 18.08 0.05 -0.03
CA ALA A 32 17.05 -0.90 -0.40
C ALA A 32 15.64 -0.44 -0.03
N VAL A 33 14.64 -1.08 -0.64
CA VAL A 33 13.22 -0.79 -0.45
C VAL A 33 12.44 -2.06 -0.12
N VAL A 34 11.55 -1.96 0.87
CA VAL A 34 10.46 -2.93 1.11
C VAL A 34 9.19 -2.42 0.45
N PHE A 35 8.55 -3.23 -0.40
CA PHE A 35 7.24 -2.91 -0.97
C PHE A 35 6.11 -3.44 -0.10
N VAL A 36 5.07 -2.62 0.12
CA VAL A 36 3.87 -2.96 0.90
C VAL A 36 2.60 -2.74 0.09
N HIS A 37 1.85 -3.83 -0.11
CA HIS A 37 0.68 -3.89 -0.98
C HIS A 37 -0.51 -3.07 -0.51
N GLY A 38 -1.35 -2.72 -1.46
CA GLY A 38 -2.69 -2.20 -1.25
C GLY A 38 -3.66 -3.23 -0.65
N SER A 39 -4.94 -2.85 -0.58
CA SER A 39 -6.02 -3.71 -0.07
C SER A 39 -6.28 -4.93 -0.97
N GLY A 40 -6.78 -6.01 -0.36
CA GLY A 40 -7.07 -7.26 -1.05
C GLY A 40 -5.86 -8.18 -1.20
N SER A 41 -6.14 -9.37 -1.72
CA SER A 41 -5.15 -10.43 -1.95
C SER A 41 -4.32 -10.10 -3.21
N SER A 42 -3.00 -10.10 -3.11
CA SER A 42 -2.10 -9.77 -4.22
C SER A 42 -0.80 -10.57 -4.19
N ASN A 43 -0.27 -10.89 -5.37
CA ASN A 43 1.05 -11.49 -5.50
C ASN A 43 2.17 -10.44 -5.31
N MET A 44 3.42 -10.89 -5.30
CA MET A 44 4.61 -10.06 -5.10
C MET A 44 4.75 -8.88 -6.06
N ASP A 45 4.20 -8.96 -7.26
CA ASP A 45 4.26 -7.89 -8.27
C ASP A 45 3.13 -6.85 -8.12
N GLU A 46 2.27 -7.00 -7.09
CA GLU A 46 1.00 -6.27 -6.94
C GLU A 46 0.16 -6.34 -8.21
N LYS A 47 0.07 -7.55 -8.76
CA LYS A 47 -0.57 -7.76 -10.06
C LYS A 47 -2.06 -7.47 -10.02
N VAL A 48 -2.47 -6.46 -10.78
CA VAL A 48 -3.87 -6.12 -11.02
C VAL A 48 -4.15 -6.34 -12.51
N MET A 49 -4.71 -7.49 -12.84
CA MET A 49 -4.95 -7.95 -14.21
C MET A 49 -3.68 -7.95 -15.07
N LYS A 50 -3.43 -6.90 -15.90
CA LYS A 50 -2.26 -6.79 -16.78
C LYS A 50 -1.20 -5.82 -16.27
N LEU A 51 -1.44 -5.13 -15.16
CA LEU A 51 -0.47 -4.24 -14.54
C LEU A 51 0.31 -4.98 -13.46
N THR A 52 1.58 -4.62 -13.30
CA THR A 52 2.51 -5.18 -12.32
C THR A 52 3.36 -4.07 -11.69
N PRO A 53 2.73 -3.12 -10.94
CA PRO A 53 3.41 -1.90 -10.50
C PRO A 53 4.65 -2.15 -9.66
N PHE A 54 4.65 -3.12 -8.75
CA PHE A 54 5.84 -3.41 -7.94
C PHE A 54 6.98 -4.01 -8.75
N LYS A 55 6.67 -4.78 -9.80
CA LYS A 55 7.70 -5.28 -10.70
C LYS A 55 8.36 -4.14 -11.51
N ASP A 56 7.54 -3.19 -11.98
CA ASP A 56 8.04 -2.02 -12.73
C ASP A 56 8.95 -1.17 -11.83
N LEU A 57 8.49 -0.85 -10.61
CA LEU A 57 9.27 -0.10 -9.62
C LEU A 57 10.56 -0.82 -9.26
N ALA A 58 10.50 -2.14 -8.96
CA ALA A 58 11.69 -2.90 -8.58
C ALA A 58 12.77 -2.88 -9.65
N LYS A 59 12.37 -3.04 -10.92
CA LYS A 59 13.29 -3.00 -12.07
C LYS A 59 13.90 -1.61 -12.24
N GLY A 60 13.07 -0.58 -12.28
CA GLY A 60 13.55 0.78 -12.47
C GLY A 60 14.43 1.26 -11.30
N LEU A 61 14.07 0.96 -10.06
CA LEU A 61 14.91 1.31 -8.91
C LEU A 61 16.28 0.61 -8.95
N ALA A 62 16.32 -0.65 -9.41
CA ALA A 62 17.59 -1.37 -9.57
C ALA A 62 18.51 -0.71 -10.61
N GLU A 63 17.97 -0.12 -11.70
CA GLU A 63 18.71 0.67 -12.67
C GLU A 63 19.32 1.94 -12.08
N HIS A 64 18.71 2.46 -11.01
CA HIS A 64 19.20 3.59 -10.22
C HIS A 64 20.08 3.19 -9.02
N GLY A 65 20.49 1.93 -8.91
CA GLY A 65 21.39 1.47 -7.84
C GLY A 65 20.69 1.20 -6.50
N ILE A 66 19.37 0.99 -6.49
CA ILE A 66 18.57 0.74 -5.30
C ILE A 66 18.03 -0.69 -5.37
N ALA A 67 18.33 -1.51 -4.36
CA ALA A 67 17.77 -2.85 -4.23
C ALA A 67 16.31 -2.80 -3.76
N SER A 68 15.58 -3.90 -3.93
CA SER A 68 14.22 -3.98 -3.42
C SER A 68 13.78 -5.40 -3.12
N VAL A 69 12.89 -5.55 -2.14
CA VAL A 69 12.19 -6.79 -1.84
C VAL A 69 10.69 -6.62 -2.11
N ARG A 70 10.13 -7.56 -2.89
CA ARG A 70 8.70 -7.73 -3.09
C ARG A 70 8.32 -9.18 -2.80
N TYR A 71 7.16 -9.41 -2.21
CA TYR A 71 6.74 -10.72 -1.72
C TYR A 71 5.24 -10.92 -1.88
N ASP A 72 4.79 -12.18 -1.94
CA ASP A 72 3.37 -12.51 -1.97
C ASP A 72 2.71 -12.06 -0.67
N LYS A 73 1.61 -11.32 -0.75
CA LYS A 73 0.85 -10.92 0.44
C LYS A 73 0.34 -12.16 1.16
N ARG A 74 0.33 -12.16 2.50
CA ARG A 74 -0.07 -13.31 3.31
C ARG A 74 -1.48 -13.81 2.94
N SER A 75 -2.41 -12.90 2.68
CA SER A 75 -3.77 -13.25 2.21
C SER A 75 -3.80 -13.90 0.83
N PHE A 76 -2.80 -13.66 -0.03
CA PHE A 76 -2.64 -14.35 -1.31
C PHE A 76 -2.06 -15.76 -1.13
N ALA A 77 -0.99 -15.89 -0.37
CA ALA A 77 -0.29 -17.16 -0.19
C ALA A 77 -1.03 -18.12 0.74
N HIS A 78 -1.67 -17.61 1.79
CA HIS A 78 -2.22 -18.41 2.90
C HIS A 78 -3.67 -18.04 3.28
N GLY A 79 -4.42 -17.35 2.44
CA GLY A 79 -5.74 -16.80 2.77
C GLY A 79 -6.70 -17.77 3.45
N ARG A 80 -6.80 -19.01 2.96
CA ARG A 80 -7.66 -20.05 3.58
C ARG A 80 -7.25 -20.42 5.00
N LYS A 81 -5.94 -20.39 5.31
CA LYS A 81 -5.42 -20.71 6.64
C LYS A 81 -5.66 -19.56 7.59
N MET A 82 -5.46 -18.32 7.11
CA MET A 82 -5.68 -17.09 7.87
C MET A 82 -7.14 -16.93 8.31
N LEU A 83 -8.08 -17.15 7.41
CA LEU A 83 -9.52 -17.00 7.69
C LEU A 83 -10.05 -17.92 8.81
N LYS A 84 -9.33 -19.01 9.12
CA LYS A 84 -9.70 -19.91 10.21
C LYS A 84 -9.39 -19.33 11.61
N LYS A 85 -8.55 -18.29 11.71
CA LYS A 85 -8.15 -17.71 13.00
C LYS A 85 -9.20 -16.78 13.61
N GLY A 86 -10.12 -16.21 12.81
CA GLY A 86 -11.28 -15.47 13.28
C GLY A 86 -11.02 -14.08 13.86
N ASP A 87 -9.76 -13.72 14.12
CA ASP A 87 -9.32 -12.46 14.75
C ASP A 87 -8.26 -11.72 13.91
N LEU A 88 -8.28 -11.97 12.60
CA LEU A 88 -7.35 -11.39 11.65
C LEU A 88 -7.45 -9.86 11.64
N THR A 89 -6.28 -9.20 11.73
CA THR A 89 -6.13 -7.75 11.54
C THR A 89 -5.07 -7.44 10.48
N VAL A 90 -4.87 -6.16 10.18
CA VAL A 90 -3.77 -5.72 9.31
C VAL A 90 -2.39 -6.03 9.91
N LYS A 91 -2.31 -6.26 11.22
CA LYS A 91 -1.06 -6.64 11.89
C LYS A 91 -0.57 -7.98 11.36
N GLU A 92 -1.43 -9.00 11.39
CA GLU A 92 -1.11 -10.34 10.92
C GLU A 92 -1.07 -10.42 9.39
N GLU A 93 -1.88 -9.61 8.69
CA GLU A 93 -1.94 -9.69 7.23
C GLU A 93 -0.80 -8.96 6.52
N VAL A 94 -0.27 -7.87 7.11
CA VAL A 94 0.64 -6.95 6.42
C VAL A 94 1.84 -6.53 7.27
N ILE A 95 1.62 -6.08 8.52
CA ILE A 95 2.66 -5.40 9.31
C ILE A 95 3.79 -6.35 9.66
N GLU A 96 3.47 -7.53 10.19
CA GLU A 96 4.47 -8.55 10.57
C GLU A 96 5.35 -8.93 9.37
N ASP A 97 4.77 -9.12 8.21
CA ASP A 97 5.49 -9.53 6.99
C ASP A 97 6.40 -8.42 6.48
N ALA A 98 5.98 -7.16 6.56
CA ALA A 98 6.80 -6.01 6.16
C ALA A 98 7.99 -5.81 7.12
N VAL A 99 7.82 -6.07 8.41
CA VAL A 99 8.92 -6.06 9.39
C VAL A 99 9.92 -7.18 9.09
N LEU A 100 9.44 -8.41 8.86
CA LEU A 100 10.30 -9.54 8.47
C LEU A 100 11.05 -9.27 7.15
N ALA A 101 10.42 -8.60 6.20
CA ALA A 101 11.05 -8.18 4.95
C ALA A 101 12.15 -7.12 5.17
N SER A 102 11.91 -6.18 6.09
CA SER A 102 12.92 -5.21 6.52
C SER A 102 14.13 -5.89 7.16
N ASP A 103 13.89 -6.84 8.07
CA ASP A 103 14.93 -7.59 8.75
C ASP A 103 15.76 -8.42 7.77
N LEU A 104 15.11 -9.05 6.77
CA LEU A 104 15.81 -9.79 5.72
C LEU A 104 16.77 -8.87 4.95
N LEU A 105 16.33 -7.67 4.56
CA LEU A 105 17.19 -6.71 3.87
C LEU A 105 18.35 -6.24 4.75
N LYS A 106 18.09 -5.90 6.01
CA LYS A 106 19.11 -5.40 6.95
C LYS A 106 20.18 -6.45 7.30
N ASN A 107 19.86 -7.73 7.16
CA ASN A 107 20.79 -8.83 7.38
C ASN A 107 21.53 -9.27 6.10
N ASP A 108 21.23 -8.72 4.93
CA ASP A 108 21.95 -9.01 3.69
C ASP A 108 23.18 -8.10 3.58
N SER A 109 24.38 -8.67 3.50
CA SER A 109 25.65 -7.94 3.45
C SER A 109 25.79 -7.00 2.23
N ARG A 110 24.96 -7.14 1.21
CA ARG A 110 24.93 -6.31 0.01
C ARG A 110 24.07 -5.05 0.21
N ILE A 111 23.30 -5.00 1.29
CA ILE A 111 22.40 -3.88 1.62
C ILE A 111 22.98 -3.07 2.77
N ASP A 112 22.89 -1.77 2.70
CA ASP A 112 23.21 -0.89 3.82
C ASP A 112 22.02 -0.87 4.79
N PRO A 113 22.15 -1.42 6.00
CA PRO A 113 21.04 -1.54 6.95
C PRO A 113 20.48 -0.20 7.42
N GLU A 114 21.29 0.88 7.36
CA GLU A 114 20.86 2.24 7.72
C GLU A 114 20.13 2.98 6.58
N ARG A 115 20.07 2.36 5.37
CA ARG A 115 19.46 2.93 4.18
C ARG A 115 18.34 2.05 3.60
N VAL A 116 17.56 1.43 4.48
CA VAL A 116 16.37 0.67 4.09
C VAL A 116 15.15 1.58 4.19
N PHE A 117 14.40 1.70 3.09
CA PHE A 117 13.19 2.51 2.95
C PHE A 117 11.95 1.62 2.80
N ILE A 118 10.77 2.19 2.99
CA ILE A 118 9.50 1.53 2.72
C ILE A 118 8.74 2.27 1.61
N ILE A 119 8.19 1.54 0.65
CA ILE A 119 7.24 2.05 -0.32
C ILE A 119 5.91 1.34 -0.10
N GLY A 120 4.92 2.05 0.39
CA GLY A 120 3.56 1.55 0.52
C GLY A 120 2.66 2.08 -0.59
N HIS A 121 1.82 1.22 -1.17
CA HIS A 121 0.82 1.60 -2.15
C HIS A 121 -0.60 1.48 -1.57
N SER A 122 -1.45 2.49 -1.79
CA SER A 122 -2.86 2.47 -1.36
C SER A 122 -2.99 2.17 0.15
N MET A 123 -3.60 1.06 0.55
CA MET A 123 -3.64 0.64 1.96
C MET A 123 -2.23 0.46 2.54
N GLY A 124 -1.26 -0.03 1.76
CA GLY A 124 0.14 -0.10 2.18
C GLY A 124 0.73 1.27 2.53
N ALA A 125 0.33 2.33 1.82
CA ALA A 125 0.72 3.70 2.16
C ALA A 125 0.07 4.19 3.47
N MET A 126 -1.15 3.75 3.77
CA MET A 126 -1.80 4.03 5.06
C MET A 126 -1.09 3.32 6.22
N LEU A 127 -0.56 2.11 5.97
CA LEU A 127 0.09 1.27 6.98
C LEU A 127 1.58 1.55 7.16
N ALA A 128 2.28 2.08 6.15
CA ALA A 128 3.72 2.29 6.18
C ALA A 128 4.21 3.10 7.40
N PRO A 129 3.52 4.17 7.86
CA PRO A 129 3.92 4.88 9.07
C PRO A 129 3.83 4.03 10.34
N ARG A 130 2.82 3.16 10.44
CA ARG A 130 2.63 2.21 11.54
C ARG A 130 3.66 1.08 11.48
N ILE A 131 3.93 0.53 10.30
CA ILE A 131 4.95 -0.52 10.11
C ILE A 131 6.32 -0.01 10.56
N ASP A 132 6.66 1.24 10.20
CA ASP A 132 7.91 1.85 10.66
C ASP A 132 7.97 1.95 12.18
N ALA A 133 6.88 2.33 12.84
CA ALA A 133 6.81 2.48 14.29
C ALA A 133 6.79 1.15 15.04
N GLU A 134 6.20 0.10 14.45
CA GLU A 134 6.04 -1.23 15.08
C GLU A 134 7.19 -2.20 14.73
N GLY A 135 8.35 -1.71 14.33
CA GLY A 135 9.57 -2.52 14.18
C GLY A 135 10.23 -2.44 12.80
N GLY A 136 9.57 -1.90 11.79
CA GLY A 136 10.16 -1.73 10.45
C GLY A 136 11.42 -0.85 10.45
N ASN A 137 11.42 0.19 11.28
CA ASN A 137 12.56 1.09 11.52
C ASN A 137 13.28 1.50 10.23
N PHE A 138 12.51 2.09 9.30
CA PHE A 138 13.01 2.52 7.99
C PHE A 138 13.72 3.87 8.05
N LYS A 139 14.60 4.13 7.08
CA LYS A 139 15.26 5.42 6.88
C LYS A 139 14.29 6.52 6.47
N GLY A 140 13.31 6.19 5.62
CA GLY A 140 12.28 7.08 5.12
C GLY A 140 11.12 6.32 4.50
N LEU A 141 10.02 7.02 4.23
CA LEU A 141 8.76 6.45 3.78
C LEU A 141 8.32 7.08 2.44
N VAL A 142 7.92 6.25 1.48
CA VAL A 142 7.29 6.67 0.22
C VAL A 142 5.84 6.16 0.24
N LEU A 143 4.89 7.08 0.18
CA LEU A 143 3.46 6.81 0.29
C LEU A 143 2.79 7.06 -1.07
N LEU A 144 2.51 5.98 -1.79
CA LEU A 144 1.90 6.00 -3.12
C LEU A 144 0.38 5.89 -3.02
N ALA A 145 -0.35 6.90 -3.48
CA ALA A 145 -1.81 6.91 -3.54
C ALA A 145 -2.49 6.53 -2.21
N GLY A 146 -1.98 7.06 -1.10
CA GLY A 146 -2.49 6.82 0.25
C GLY A 146 -3.54 7.84 0.68
N THR A 147 -4.07 7.67 1.89
CA THR A 147 -5.02 8.58 2.52
C THR A 147 -4.81 8.65 4.04
N LEU A 148 -5.24 9.74 4.65
CA LEU A 148 -5.33 9.91 6.11
C LEU A 148 -6.68 9.44 6.69
N ASP A 149 -7.66 9.14 5.84
CA ASP A 149 -8.93 8.56 6.25
C ASP A 149 -8.77 7.09 6.64
N THR A 150 -9.74 6.56 7.35
CA THR A 150 -9.82 5.13 7.67
C THR A 150 -10.31 4.31 6.48
N LEU A 151 -9.97 3.01 6.44
CA LEU A 151 -10.26 2.15 5.30
C LEU A 151 -11.76 2.07 4.98
N GLU A 152 -12.61 1.96 6.02
CA GLU A 152 -14.06 1.92 5.82
C GLU A 152 -14.61 3.22 5.22
N LYS A 153 -14.03 4.39 5.55
CA LYS A 153 -14.41 5.66 4.92
C LYS A 153 -14.03 5.70 3.45
N VAL A 154 -12.87 5.17 3.09
CA VAL A 154 -12.45 5.05 1.68
C VAL A 154 -13.41 4.15 0.91
N LEU A 155 -13.72 2.96 1.43
CA LEU A 155 -14.65 2.03 0.79
C LEU A 155 -16.05 2.62 0.64
N PHE A 156 -16.54 3.32 1.66
CA PHE A 156 -17.84 4.00 1.60
C PHE A 156 -17.87 5.07 0.50
N ARG A 157 -16.79 5.87 0.36
CA ARG A 157 -16.69 6.87 -0.71
C ARG A 157 -16.69 6.24 -2.10
N GLN A 158 -15.91 5.19 -2.30
CA GLN A 158 -15.86 4.47 -3.58
C GLN A 158 -17.23 3.91 -3.95
N LEU A 159 -17.99 3.36 -2.99
CA LEU A 159 -19.37 2.93 -3.21
C LEU A 159 -20.30 4.09 -3.58
N SER A 160 -20.17 5.22 -2.90
CA SER A 160 -20.97 6.44 -3.16
C SER A 160 -20.67 7.03 -4.53
N GLU A 161 -19.40 7.09 -4.93
CA GLU A 161 -18.99 7.55 -6.26
C GLU A 161 -19.48 6.59 -7.36
N MET A 162 -19.39 5.28 -7.12
CA MET A 162 -19.90 4.26 -8.06
C MET A 162 -21.42 4.34 -8.22
N LYS A 163 -22.15 4.65 -7.16
CA LYS A 163 -23.60 4.91 -7.19
C LYS A 163 -23.95 6.12 -8.07
N ASN A 164 -23.12 7.16 -8.05
CA ASN A 164 -23.29 8.37 -8.84
C ASN A 164 -22.65 8.28 -10.24
N GLY A 165 -22.06 7.13 -10.58
CA GLY A 165 -21.41 6.88 -11.87
C GLY A 165 -22.41 6.75 -13.03
N LYS A 166 -21.89 6.75 -14.26
CA LYS A 166 -22.67 6.74 -15.51
C LYS A 166 -23.42 5.42 -15.78
N SER A 167 -23.06 4.33 -15.12
CA SER A 167 -23.66 3.00 -15.33
C SER A 167 -24.86 2.78 -14.40
N LYS A 168 -26.09 2.77 -14.93
CA LYS A 168 -27.33 2.53 -14.16
C LYS A 168 -27.33 1.20 -13.38
N ILE A 169 -26.78 0.13 -13.97
CA ILE A 169 -26.70 -1.17 -13.32
C ILE A 169 -25.73 -1.11 -12.14
N MET A 170 -24.53 -0.54 -12.34
CA MET A 170 -23.54 -0.38 -11.28
C MET A 170 -24.05 0.55 -10.18
N SER A 171 -24.74 1.63 -10.53
CA SER A 171 -25.36 2.55 -9.59
C SER A 171 -26.40 1.84 -8.70
N TRP A 172 -27.24 0.99 -9.27
CA TRP A 172 -28.22 0.21 -8.49
C TRP A 172 -27.54 -0.78 -7.53
N VAL A 173 -26.52 -1.52 -8.01
CA VAL A 173 -25.73 -2.45 -7.17
C VAL A 173 -25.02 -1.69 -6.06
N ALA A 174 -24.35 -0.59 -6.40
CA ALA A 174 -23.63 0.23 -5.43
C ALA A 174 -24.57 0.84 -4.37
N SER A 175 -25.79 1.24 -4.75
CA SER A 175 -26.80 1.75 -3.80
C SER A 175 -27.22 0.70 -2.77
N ALA A 176 -27.41 -0.56 -3.20
CA ALA A 176 -27.74 -1.64 -2.29
C ALA A 176 -26.57 -1.97 -1.35
N GLN A 177 -25.34 -1.99 -1.89
CA GLN A 177 -24.13 -2.22 -1.11
C GLN A 177 -23.85 -1.08 -0.13
N GLU A 178 -23.99 0.18 -0.56
CA GLU A 178 -23.82 1.36 0.29
C GLU A 178 -24.74 1.31 1.52
N LYS A 179 -26.03 0.98 1.31
CA LYS A 179 -27.02 0.85 2.39
C LYS A 179 -26.62 -0.24 3.39
N LYS A 180 -26.19 -1.41 2.87
CA LYS A 180 -25.72 -2.52 3.71
C LYS A 180 -24.44 -2.14 4.47
N PHE A 181 -23.49 -1.50 3.79
CA PHE A 181 -22.24 -1.03 4.36
C PHE A 181 -22.51 -0.05 5.51
N LYS A 182 -23.30 1.00 5.25
CA LYS A 182 -23.64 2.01 6.25
C LYS A 182 -24.22 1.36 7.51
N LYS A 183 -25.18 0.44 7.35
CA LYS A 183 -25.78 -0.30 8.50
C LYS A 183 -24.73 -1.13 9.26
N SER A 184 -23.79 -1.78 8.55
CA SER A 184 -22.77 -2.63 9.19
C SER A 184 -21.73 -1.82 9.97
N PHE A 185 -21.40 -0.60 9.52
CA PHE A 185 -20.34 0.22 10.09
C PHE A 185 -20.84 1.39 10.96
N GLU A 186 -22.16 1.55 11.12
CA GLU A 186 -22.78 2.69 11.82
C GLU A 186 -22.20 2.91 13.23
N ASN A 187 -21.99 1.84 13.98
CA ASN A 187 -21.50 1.88 15.34
C ASN A 187 -20.15 1.15 15.51
N LEU A 188 -19.34 1.08 14.45
CA LEU A 188 -18.10 0.30 14.44
C LEU A 188 -17.20 0.56 15.66
N TYR A 189 -17.02 1.82 16.00
CA TYR A 189 -16.11 2.23 17.09
C TYR A 189 -16.76 2.20 18.49
N GLU A 190 -18.07 1.97 18.58
CA GLU A 190 -18.81 1.79 19.83
C GLU A 190 -18.83 0.31 20.25
N LEU A 191 -18.70 -0.62 19.31
CA LEU A 191 -18.63 -2.04 19.60
C LEU A 191 -17.38 -2.35 20.45
N SER A 192 -17.49 -3.30 21.38
CA SER A 192 -16.31 -3.94 21.95
C SER A 192 -15.57 -4.76 20.89
N ASP A 193 -14.29 -5.09 21.12
CA ASP A 193 -13.51 -5.92 20.20
C ASP A 193 -14.15 -7.29 19.98
N GLU A 194 -14.65 -7.90 21.08
CA GLU A 194 -15.31 -9.19 21.03
C GLU A 194 -16.65 -9.18 20.24
N GLU A 195 -17.38 -8.08 20.27
CA GLU A 195 -18.57 -7.90 19.43
C GLU A 195 -18.19 -7.73 17.98
N ALA A 196 -17.19 -6.89 17.67
CA ALA A 196 -16.70 -6.64 16.32
C ALA A 196 -16.15 -7.92 15.66
N LYS A 197 -15.46 -8.79 16.40
CA LYS A 197 -14.99 -10.11 15.94
C LYS A 197 -16.11 -11.06 15.51
N LYS A 198 -17.30 -10.94 16.11
CA LYS A 198 -18.45 -11.81 15.79
C LYS A 198 -19.24 -11.36 14.57
N ILE A 199 -19.01 -10.16 14.04
CA ILE A 199 -19.75 -9.63 12.90
C ILE A 199 -18.92 -9.83 11.62
N PRO A 200 -19.31 -10.82 10.77
CA PRO A 200 -18.56 -11.09 9.54
C PRO A 200 -18.77 -9.98 8.50
N TYR A 201 -17.72 -9.73 7.72
CA TYR A 201 -17.74 -8.83 6.59
C TYR A 201 -17.22 -9.54 5.31
N ALA A 202 -17.23 -8.84 4.19
CA ALA A 202 -16.77 -9.36 2.91
C ALA A 202 -15.27 -9.76 2.93
N GLY A 203 -14.89 -10.74 2.11
CA GLY A 203 -13.50 -11.19 2.02
C GLY A 203 -13.05 -12.11 3.17
N GLY A 204 -13.97 -12.50 4.07
CA GLY A 204 -13.69 -13.41 5.17
C GLY A 204 -13.08 -12.74 6.42
N VAL A 205 -12.99 -11.42 6.43
CA VAL A 205 -12.66 -10.64 7.63
C VAL A 205 -13.93 -10.30 8.41
N ASN A 206 -13.78 -9.80 9.63
CA ASN A 206 -14.88 -9.30 10.47
C ASN A 206 -14.74 -7.79 10.69
N LEU A 207 -15.67 -7.17 11.40
CA LEU A 207 -15.62 -5.74 11.67
C LEU A 207 -14.42 -5.33 12.55
N TYR A 208 -13.86 -6.25 13.31
CA TYR A 208 -12.68 -6.00 14.14
C TYR A 208 -11.46 -5.60 13.30
N TYR A 209 -11.30 -6.17 12.10
CA TYR A 209 -10.26 -5.78 11.15
C TYR A 209 -10.26 -4.27 10.87
N PHE A 210 -11.42 -3.71 10.59
CA PHE A 210 -11.59 -2.28 10.31
C PHE A 210 -11.46 -1.42 11.56
N LYS A 211 -12.03 -1.87 12.68
CA LYS A 211 -11.97 -1.18 13.95
C LYS A 211 -10.53 -1.04 14.44
N GLU A 212 -9.78 -2.13 14.41
CA GLU A 212 -8.38 -2.17 14.81
C GLU A 212 -7.55 -1.23 13.90
N MET A 213 -7.67 -1.37 12.58
CA MET A 213 -6.95 -0.50 11.64
C MET A 213 -7.32 0.97 11.83
N GLY A 214 -8.61 1.28 12.04
CA GLY A 214 -9.09 2.65 12.22
C GLY A 214 -8.65 3.28 13.55
N GLY A 215 -8.33 2.47 14.57
CA GLY A 215 -7.69 2.90 15.79
C GLY A 215 -6.23 3.30 15.66
N HIS A 216 -5.61 2.96 14.51
CA HIS A 216 -4.19 3.22 14.19
C HIS A 216 -4.05 4.02 12.89
N ARG A 217 -4.55 5.27 12.86
CA ARG A 217 -4.55 6.10 11.65
C ARG A 217 -3.14 6.52 11.25
N ALA A 218 -2.87 6.58 9.96
CA ALA A 218 -1.60 7.07 9.42
C ALA A 218 -1.22 8.45 9.97
N ALA A 219 -2.19 9.36 10.15
CA ALA A 219 -1.98 10.70 10.67
C ALA A 219 -1.32 10.69 12.06
N ASP A 220 -1.75 9.78 12.95
CA ASP A 220 -1.28 9.73 14.35
C ASP A 220 0.22 9.34 14.43
N TYR A 221 0.69 8.54 13.47
CA TYR A 221 2.10 8.16 13.34
C TYR A 221 2.92 9.22 12.61
N LEU A 222 2.37 9.84 11.55
CA LEU A 222 3.04 10.86 10.74
C LEU A 222 3.22 12.18 11.50
N GLU A 223 2.31 12.52 12.40
CA GLU A 223 2.39 13.72 13.25
C GLU A 223 3.73 13.78 13.99
N LYS A 224 4.17 12.64 14.51
CA LYS A 224 5.39 12.48 15.32
C LYS A 224 6.62 12.11 14.49
N LYS A 225 6.49 12.03 13.15
CA LYS A 225 7.56 11.52 12.30
C LYS A 225 8.58 12.63 11.99
N GLU A 226 9.84 12.38 12.31
CA GLU A 226 10.97 13.24 11.96
C GLU A 226 11.71 12.76 10.70
N LYS A 227 11.52 11.48 10.35
CA LYS A 227 12.11 10.85 9.16
C LYS A 227 11.52 11.45 7.88
N PRO A 228 12.29 11.44 6.76
CA PRO A 228 11.78 11.92 5.49
C PRO A 228 10.59 11.11 4.98
N VAL A 229 9.57 11.82 4.46
CA VAL A 229 8.36 11.24 3.89
C VAL A 229 8.10 11.83 2.51
N LEU A 230 7.92 10.97 1.50
CA LEU A 230 7.49 11.35 0.15
C LEU A 230 6.06 10.88 -0.08
N ILE A 231 5.18 11.81 -0.44
CA ILE A 231 3.77 11.53 -0.74
C ILE A 231 3.54 11.77 -2.22
N MET A 232 3.01 10.75 -2.92
CA MET A 232 2.83 10.76 -4.36
C MET A 232 1.42 10.34 -4.74
N GLN A 233 0.87 10.97 -5.79
CA GLN A 233 -0.44 10.59 -6.34
C GLN A 233 -0.58 10.97 -7.81
N GLY A 234 -1.39 10.21 -8.57
CA GLY A 234 -1.81 10.55 -9.92
C GLY A 234 -3.07 11.44 -9.92
N THR A 235 -3.16 12.43 -10.85
CA THR A 235 -4.33 13.34 -10.92
C THR A 235 -5.60 12.66 -11.42
N LYS A 236 -5.50 11.48 -12.01
CA LYS A 236 -6.61 10.67 -12.54
C LYS A 236 -6.87 9.41 -11.71
N ASP A 237 -6.46 9.44 -10.44
CA ASP A 237 -6.79 8.36 -9.50
C ASP A 237 -8.29 8.35 -9.22
N LEU A 238 -8.94 7.23 -9.57
CA LEU A 238 -10.38 7.01 -9.36
C LEU A 238 -10.70 6.32 -8.02
N GLN A 239 -9.68 5.91 -7.26
CA GLN A 239 -9.86 5.19 -6.01
C GLN A 239 -9.59 6.05 -4.78
N VAL A 240 -8.62 6.96 -4.90
CA VAL A 240 -8.21 7.91 -3.87
C VAL A 240 -8.26 9.31 -4.45
N ASN A 241 -9.00 10.21 -3.82
CA ASN A 241 -9.32 11.52 -4.38
C ASN A 241 -8.17 12.51 -4.16
N VAL A 242 -7.70 13.17 -5.22
CA VAL A 242 -6.57 14.10 -5.18
C VAL A 242 -6.81 15.27 -4.22
N GLU A 243 -7.95 15.94 -4.33
CA GLU A 243 -8.22 17.12 -3.52
C GLU A 243 -8.39 16.78 -2.04
N ARG A 244 -9.08 15.68 -1.76
CA ARG A 244 -9.36 15.21 -0.41
C ARG A 244 -8.12 14.57 0.23
N ASP A 245 -7.54 13.56 -0.43
CA ASP A 245 -6.56 12.67 0.18
C ASP A 245 -5.13 13.25 0.03
N PHE A 246 -4.66 13.52 -1.16
CA PHE A 246 -3.38 14.21 -1.37
C PHE A 246 -3.40 15.63 -0.79
N GLY A 247 -4.47 16.38 -1.05
CA GLY A 247 -4.70 17.68 -0.44
C GLY A 247 -4.82 17.62 1.08
N GLY A 248 -5.36 16.50 1.62
CA GLY A 248 -5.39 16.22 3.05
C GLY A 248 -3.99 16.09 3.65
N TYR A 249 -3.11 15.34 3.03
CA TYR A 249 -1.70 15.26 3.43
C TYR A 249 -1.01 16.63 3.37
N LYS A 250 -1.23 17.40 2.30
CA LYS A 250 -0.66 18.75 2.16
C LYS A 250 -1.15 19.70 3.24
N ARG A 251 -2.43 19.66 3.58
CA ARG A 251 -2.98 20.50 4.68
C ARG A 251 -2.42 20.11 6.04
N ALA A 252 -2.21 18.82 6.28
CA ALA A 252 -1.74 18.34 7.58
C ALA A 252 -0.22 18.50 7.76
N PHE A 253 0.57 18.33 6.69
CA PHE A 253 2.02 18.18 6.79
C PHE A 253 2.80 19.06 5.82
N GLY A 254 2.15 19.93 5.04
CA GLY A 254 2.79 20.72 4.00
C GLY A 254 3.82 21.76 4.51
N GLU A 255 3.74 22.10 5.78
CA GLU A 255 4.69 23.02 6.43
C GLU A 255 5.88 22.33 7.12
N LYS A 256 5.88 20.97 7.14
CA LYS A 256 6.98 20.19 7.73
C LYS A 256 8.08 19.96 6.68
N ASP A 257 9.32 20.34 6.98
CA ASP A 257 10.48 20.26 6.08
C ASP A 257 10.85 18.83 5.66
N ASN A 258 10.49 17.83 6.46
CA ASN A 258 10.75 16.42 6.17
C ASN A 258 9.70 15.78 5.26
N PHE A 259 8.66 16.51 4.84
CA PHE A 259 7.65 16.02 3.90
C PHE A 259 7.87 16.57 2.49
N SER A 260 7.80 15.68 1.52
CA SER A 260 7.86 16.02 0.09
C SER A 260 6.59 15.53 -0.61
N PHE A 261 6.12 16.30 -1.61
CA PHE A 261 4.86 16.02 -2.31
C PHE A 261 5.09 16.00 -3.81
N ARG A 262 4.56 15.00 -4.51
CA ARG A 262 4.59 14.88 -5.97
C ARG A 262 3.22 14.48 -6.51
N LEU A 263 2.73 15.25 -7.46
CA LEU A 263 1.46 14.98 -8.15
C LEU A 263 1.76 14.79 -9.64
N TYR A 264 1.22 13.71 -10.22
CA TYR A 264 1.50 13.33 -11.60
C TYR A 264 0.26 13.48 -12.47
N GLU A 265 0.35 14.40 -13.43
CA GLU A 265 -0.76 14.70 -14.34
C GLU A 265 -1.07 13.49 -15.23
N GLY A 266 -2.37 13.16 -15.33
CA GLY A 266 -2.88 12.10 -16.19
C GLY A 266 -2.63 10.68 -15.73
N LEU A 267 -1.98 10.45 -14.56
CA LEU A 267 -1.76 9.10 -14.04
C LEU A 267 -2.91 8.64 -13.12
N ASN A 268 -3.19 7.33 -13.18
CA ASN A 268 -4.20 6.67 -12.36
C ASN A 268 -3.64 6.16 -11.01
N HIS A 269 -4.43 5.36 -10.29
CA HIS A 269 -4.08 4.78 -8.98
C HIS A 269 -2.79 3.95 -8.99
N CYS A 270 -2.48 3.26 -10.09
CA CYS A 270 -1.25 2.45 -10.26
C CYS A 270 -0.10 3.24 -10.91
N PHE A 271 -0.18 4.55 -11.00
CA PHE A 271 0.85 5.41 -11.60
C PHE A 271 1.13 5.13 -13.08
N VAL A 272 0.15 4.60 -13.80
CA VAL A 272 0.19 4.46 -15.26
C VAL A 272 -0.78 5.44 -15.93
N PRO A 273 -0.62 5.83 -17.20
CA PRO A 273 -1.53 6.75 -17.89
C PRO A 273 -2.98 6.30 -17.78
N ALA A 274 -3.88 7.15 -17.31
CA ALA A 274 -5.30 6.85 -17.14
C ALA A 274 -6.00 6.70 -18.51
N LEU A 275 -6.99 5.81 -18.58
CA LEU A 275 -7.81 5.60 -19.77
C LEU A 275 -9.24 6.11 -19.58
N TYR A 276 -9.65 6.25 -18.33
CA TYR A 276 -11.04 6.60 -18.00
C TYR A 276 -11.07 7.65 -16.88
N ASP A 277 -12.17 8.37 -16.81
CA ASP A 277 -12.52 9.40 -15.81
C ASP A 277 -13.77 9.02 -14.99
N ASP A 278 -14.18 7.76 -15.04
CA ASP A 278 -15.41 7.25 -14.43
C ASP A 278 -15.07 6.00 -13.59
N ILE A 279 -15.33 6.05 -12.29
CA ILE A 279 -15.05 4.97 -11.34
C ILE A 279 -15.75 3.66 -11.72
N SER A 280 -16.89 3.70 -12.40
CA SER A 280 -17.55 2.48 -12.90
C SER A 280 -16.72 1.73 -13.95
N LYS A 281 -15.68 2.37 -14.46
CA LYS A 281 -14.70 1.80 -15.40
C LYS A 281 -13.34 1.51 -14.77
N ALA A 282 -13.18 1.74 -13.47
CA ALA A 282 -11.89 1.55 -12.77
C ALA A 282 -11.30 0.16 -13.02
N THR A 283 -12.11 -0.91 -13.02
CA THR A 283 -11.63 -2.26 -13.32
C THR A 283 -11.13 -2.40 -14.78
N LYS A 284 -11.70 -1.65 -15.72
CA LYS A 284 -11.29 -1.67 -17.14
C LYS A 284 -9.93 -0.99 -17.34
N GLU A 285 -9.54 -0.08 -16.44
CA GLU A 285 -8.22 0.53 -16.41
C GLU A 285 -7.10 -0.53 -16.45
N PHE A 286 -7.31 -1.66 -15.77
CA PHE A 286 -6.29 -2.67 -15.55
C PHE A 286 -6.23 -3.74 -16.66
N LEU A 287 -7.13 -3.69 -17.66
CA LEU A 287 -7.20 -4.69 -18.75
C LEU A 287 -6.14 -4.46 -19.85
N LYS A 288 -5.54 -3.27 -19.93
CA LYS A 288 -4.48 -2.97 -20.88
C LYS A 288 -3.13 -2.94 -20.18
N GLU A 289 -2.16 -3.61 -20.75
CA GLU A 289 -0.78 -3.58 -20.27
C GLU A 289 -0.20 -2.17 -20.43
N ARG A 290 0.31 -1.64 -19.33
CA ARG A 290 0.98 -0.34 -19.23
C ARG A 290 1.96 -0.43 -18.07
N HIS A 291 2.99 0.39 -18.12
CA HIS A 291 4.07 0.42 -17.16
C HIS A 291 4.15 1.79 -16.49
N ILE A 292 4.69 1.81 -15.28
CA ILE A 292 5.00 3.05 -14.56
C ILE A 292 6.04 3.82 -15.36
N GLY A 293 5.80 5.12 -15.58
CA GLY A 293 6.70 5.96 -16.33
C GLY A 293 8.02 6.22 -15.62
N GLU A 294 9.11 6.37 -16.41
CA GLU A 294 10.46 6.63 -15.90
C GLU A 294 10.53 7.86 -14.99
N ASN A 295 9.74 8.89 -15.25
CA ASN A 295 9.67 10.09 -14.39
C ASN A 295 9.22 9.78 -12.95
N VAL A 296 8.29 8.85 -12.76
CA VAL A 296 7.84 8.43 -11.42
C VAL A 296 8.96 7.66 -10.71
N ILE A 297 9.60 6.74 -11.43
CA ILE A 297 10.68 5.90 -10.92
C ILE A 297 11.89 6.78 -10.55
N SER A 298 12.32 7.68 -11.44
CA SER A 298 13.43 8.59 -11.23
C SER A 298 13.20 9.55 -10.05
N ASP A 299 11.97 10.03 -9.85
CA ASP A 299 11.62 10.88 -8.71
C ASP A 299 11.73 10.11 -7.39
N ILE A 300 11.28 8.85 -7.35
CA ILE A 300 11.43 7.98 -6.17
C ILE A 300 12.91 7.71 -5.92
N ALA A 301 13.65 7.30 -6.95
CA ALA A 301 15.07 6.99 -6.84
C ALA A 301 15.89 8.21 -6.38
N GLY A 302 15.69 9.36 -7.02
CA GLY A 302 16.35 10.61 -6.65
C GLY A 302 16.04 11.05 -5.22
N TRP A 303 14.79 10.86 -4.78
CA TRP A 303 14.42 11.18 -3.40
C TRP A 303 15.07 10.22 -2.40
N ILE A 304 15.11 8.91 -2.67
CA ILE A 304 15.79 7.92 -1.83
C ILE A 304 17.27 8.25 -1.71
N LEU A 305 17.95 8.44 -2.84
CA LEU A 305 19.40 8.72 -2.87
C LEU A 305 19.77 10.04 -2.18
N LYS A 306 18.91 11.04 -2.23
CA LYS A 306 19.08 12.30 -1.49
C LYS A 306 18.98 12.13 0.02
N ASN A 307 18.20 11.17 0.49
CA ASN A 307 17.90 10.93 1.90
C ASN A 307 18.68 9.73 2.50
N CYS A 308 19.66 9.22 1.75
CA CYS A 308 20.57 8.16 2.20
C CYS A 308 21.56 8.62 3.28
#